data_8d8fcfc997bc8c978564cf28ca80b713
#
_entry.id   8d8fcfc997bc8c978564cf28ca80b713
#
_cell.length_a   1.000
_cell.length_b   1.000
_cell.length_c   1.000
_cell.angle_alpha   90.00
_cell.angle_beta   90.00
_cell.angle_gamma   90.00
#
_symmetry.space_group_name_H-M   'P 1'
#
loop_
_entity.id
_entity.type
_entity.pdbx_description
1 polymer ?
#
loop_
_entity_poly.entity_id
_entity_poly.type
_entity_poly.pdbx_seq_one_letter_code
_entity_poly.pdbx_strand_id
1 'polypeptide(L)'
;MRAAVVIVENGRVALIERVRDRHTYFKFPGGRVEDGESPQQAAVREAHEELGVSVELGDLICVAYRKGREQRYYLATIAGGTFGTGRGTEMMTSGTTAKGTYRPVWVDLISLTELDVRPRALSEALASWTGDKEIRWIGEY
;
A
#
# COMPACT_ATOMS: atom_id res chain seq x y z
N MET A 1 -8.49 -12.11 -5.12
CA MET A 1 -7.67 -11.01 -5.68
C MET A 1 -7.64 -9.84 -4.72
N ARG A 2 -6.52 -9.17 -4.63
CA ARG A 2 -6.35 -7.95 -3.83
C ARG A 2 -5.89 -6.82 -4.74
N ALA A 3 -6.19 -5.58 -4.34
CA ALA A 3 -5.77 -4.38 -5.06
C ALA A 3 -5.23 -3.36 -4.07
N ALA A 4 -4.17 -2.68 -4.45
CA ALA A 4 -3.47 -1.73 -3.60
C ALA A 4 -3.03 -0.50 -4.39
N VAL A 5 -2.68 0.55 -3.68
CA VAL A 5 -2.21 1.80 -4.27
C VAL A 5 -0.75 2.07 -3.90
N VAL A 6 -0.06 2.71 -4.82
CA VAL A 6 1.30 3.23 -4.63
C VAL A 6 1.21 4.74 -4.79
N ILE A 7 1.27 5.45 -3.67
CA ILE A 7 1.15 6.91 -3.64
C ILE A 7 2.51 7.47 -3.25
N VAL A 8 3.15 8.18 -4.19
CA VAL A 8 4.46 8.78 -3.97
C VAL A 8 4.31 10.30 -4.02
N GLU A 9 4.71 10.97 -2.95
CA GLU A 9 4.73 12.42 -2.84
C GLU A 9 6.00 12.88 -2.13
N ASN A 10 6.66 13.89 -2.68
CA ASN A 10 7.83 14.51 -2.04
C ASN A 10 8.92 13.51 -1.63
N GLY A 11 9.19 12.51 -2.48
CA GLY A 11 10.20 11.50 -2.22
C GLY A 11 9.82 10.47 -1.18
N ARG A 12 8.52 10.38 -0.82
CA ARG A 12 8.01 9.43 0.17
C ARG A 12 6.85 8.63 -0.40
N VAL A 13 6.64 7.45 0.12
CA VAL A 13 5.54 6.57 -0.28
C VAL A 13 4.63 6.30 0.92
N ALA A 14 3.33 6.23 0.66
CA ALA A 14 2.34 5.92 1.69
C ALA A 14 2.30 4.40 1.91
N LEU A 15 2.54 3.99 3.13
CA LEU A 15 2.54 2.58 3.53
C LEU A 15 1.69 2.38 4.77
N ILE A 16 1.35 1.14 5.04
CA ILE A 16 0.76 0.71 6.30
C ILE A 16 1.83 -0.01 7.12
N GLU A 17 2.17 0.56 8.26
CA GLU A 17 3.08 -0.07 9.21
C GLU A 17 2.32 -1.11 10.02
N ARG A 18 2.81 -2.34 10.00
CA ARG A 18 2.24 -3.43 10.78
C ARG A 18 3.22 -3.87 11.86
N VAL A 19 2.74 -4.00 13.08
CA VAL A 19 3.52 -4.57 14.18
C VAL A 19 2.76 -5.79 14.70
N ARG A 20 3.39 -6.95 14.60
CA ARG A 20 2.79 -8.21 15.02
C ARG A 20 3.87 -9.10 15.63
N ASP A 21 3.65 -9.61 16.82
CA ASP A 21 4.60 -10.47 17.54
C ASP A 21 6.00 -9.84 17.62
N ARG A 22 6.07 -8.55 17.93
CA ARG A 22 7.31 -7.75 18.01
C ARG A 22 8.04 -7.59 16.69
N HIS A 23 7.41 -7.99 15.59
CA HIS A 23 7.97 -7.80 14.26
C HIS A 23 7.27 -6.67 13.56
N THR A 24 8.04 -5.72 13.02
CA THR A 24 7.52 -4.59 12.25
C THR A 24 7.76 -4.84 10.78
N TYR A 25 6.69 -4.73 9.98
CA TYR A 25 6.79 -4.75 8.54
C TYR A 25 5.82 -3.74 7.94
N PHE A 26 5.98 -3.46 6.66
CA PHE A 26 5.20 -2.46 5.95
C PHE A 26 4.57 -3.09 4.72
N LYS A 27 3.39 -2.62 4.38
CA LYS A 27 2.70 -3.04 3.16
C LYS A 27 2.04 -1.83 2.51
N PHE A 28 1.71 -1.97 1.24
CA PHE A 28 0.99 -0.92 0.52
C PHE A 28 -0.48 -0.94 0.91
N PRO A 29 -1.12 0.24 1.00
CA PRO A 29 -2.56 0.30 1.31
C PRO A 29 -3.36 -0.46 0.27
N GLY A 30 -4.22 -1.35 0.71
CA GLY A 30 -5.01 -2.17 -0.18
C GLY A 30 -5.76 -3.26 0.55
N GLY A 31 -6.54 -4.02 -0.18
CA GLY A 31 -7.32 -5.10 0.38
C GLY A 31 -8.02 -5.94 -0.68
N ARG A 32 -8.93 -6.76 -0.22
CA ARG A 32 -9.65 -7.70 -1.06
C ARG A 32 -10.57 -6.97 -2.05
N VAL A 33 -10.57 -7.44 -3.29
CA VAL A 33 -11.56 -7.03 -4.29
C VAL A 33 -12.87 -7.76 -3.98
N GLU A 34 -13.93 -7.01 -3.75
CA GLU A 34 -15.23 -7.55 -3.40
C GLU A 34 -16.02 -7.96 -4.64
N ASP A 35 -17.05 -8.79 -4.45
CA ASP A 35 -17.91 -9.22 -5.54
C ASP A 35 -18.58 -8.00 -6.22
N GLY A 36 -18.54 -7.98 -7.54
CA GLY A 36 -19.10 -6.88 -8.32
C GLY A 36 -18.20 -5.65 -8.42
N GLU A 37 -17.05 -5.67 -7.77
CA GLU A 37 -16.08 -4.57 -7.76
C GLU A 37 -14.93 -4.88 -8.71
N SER A 38 -14.46 -3.88 -9.46
CA SER A 38 -13.24 -4.04 -10.23
C SER A 38 -12.02 -3.87 -9.31
N PRO A 39 -10.84 -4.37 -9.71
CA PRO A 39 -9.61 -4.11 -8.94
C PRO A 39 -9.33 -2.62 -8.74
N GLN A 40 -9.62 -1.80 -9.74
CA GLN A 40 -9.44 -0.35 -9.65
C GLN A 40 -10.38 0.26 -8.61
N GLN A 41 -11.65 -0.14 -8.61
CA GLN A 41 -12.60 0.32 -7.60
C GLN A 41 -12.18 -0.10 -6.19
N ALA A 42 -11.69 -1.32 -6.03
CA ALA A 42 -11.20 -1.81 -4.75
C ALA A 42 -10.00 -0.98 -4.26
N ALA A 43 -9.06 -0.67 -5.14
CA ALA A 43 -7.89 0.13 -4.79
C ALA A 43 -8.30 1.52 -4.28
N VAL A 44 -9.23 2.18 -4.97
CA VAL A 44 -9.75 3.49 -4.57
C VAL A 44 -10.47 3.41 -3.22
N ARG A 45 -11.32 2.41 -3.04
CA ARG A 45 -12.06 2.21 -1.79
C ARG A 45 -11.11 1.95 -0.62
N GLU A 46 -10.14 1.07 -0.81
CA GLU A 46 -9.18 0.73 0.25
C GLU A 46 -8.31 1.92 0.64
N ALA A 47 -7.88 2.74 -0.32
CA ALA A 47 -7.15 3.96 -0.02
C ALA A 47 -7.97 4.89 0.87
N HIS A 48 -9.25 5.04 0.59
CA HIS A 48 -10.15 5.85 1.40
C HIS A 48 -10.34 5.26 2.80
N GLU A 49 -10.57 3.96 2.89
CA GLU A 49 -10.80 3.29 4.18
C GLU A 49 -9.54 3.29 5.06
N GLU A 50 -8.39 3.01 4.48
CA GLU A 50 -7.15 2.87 5.26
C GLU A 50 -6.42 4.17 5.50
N LEU A 51 -6.44 5.09 4.55
CA LEU A 51 -5.68 6.34 4.62
C LEU A 51 -6.53 7.58 4.88
N GLY A 52 -7.81 7.52 4.57
CA GLY A 52 -8.70 8.69 4.67
C GLY A 52 -8.58 9.63 3.49
N VAL A 53 -8.04 9.19 2.36
CA VAL A 53 -7.85 10.03 1.18
C VAL A 53 -8.64 9.51 -0.01
N SER A 54 -9.07 10.45 -0.86
CA SER A 54 -9.58 10.14 -2.18
C SER A 54 -8.41 10.17 -3.15
N VAL A 55 -8.34 9.21 -4.05
CA VAL A 55 -7.24 9.11 -5.00
C VAL A 55 -7.72 9.07 -6.44
N GLU A 56 -6.87 9.56 -7.33
CA GLU A 56 -6.98 9.32 -8.76
C GLU A 56 -6.02 8.20 -9.11
N LEU A 57 -6.56 7.14 -9.69
CA LEU A 57 -5.76 5.98 -10.05
C LEU A 57 -5.04 6.21 -11.38
N GLY A 58 -3.77 5.79 -11.41
CA GLY A 58 -2.94 5.76 -12.60
C GLY A 58 -2.70 4.33 -13.06
N ASP A 59 -1.51 4.08 -13.58
CA ASP A 59 -1.15 2.82 -14.19
C ASP A 59 -1.00 1.67 -13.20
N LEU A 60 -1.32 0.48 -13.66
CA LEU A 60 -0.96 -0.77 -12.99
C LEU A 60 0.55 -0.96 -13.16
N ILE A 61 1.29 -0.96 -12.05
CA ILE A 61 2.76 -1.04 -12.09
C ILE A 61 3.31 -2.36 -11.58
N CYS A 62 2.50 -3.13 -10.88
CA CYS A 62 2.98 -4.37 -10.28
C CYS A 62 1.84 -5.37 -10.19
N VAL A 63 2.13 -6.61 -10.56
CA VAL A 63 1.25 -7.75 -10.28
C VAL A 63 2.06 -8.76 -9.49
N ALA A 64 1.67 -9.00 -8.28
CA ALA A 64 2.35 -9.95 -7.39
C ALA A 64 1.43 -11.12 -7.09
N TYR A 65 2.02 -12.28 -6.90
CA TYR A 65 1.29 -13.47 -6.50
C TYR A 65 1.81 -13.94 -5.15
N ARG A 66 0.90 -14.13 -4.22
CA ARG A 66 1.22 -14.69 -2.92
C ARG A 66 0.33 -15.88 -2.66
N LYS A 67 0.92 -17.06 -2.51
CA LYS A 67 0.18 -18.31 -2.32
C LYS A 67 -0.88 -18.52 -3.43
N GLY A 68 -0.49 -18.19 -4.67
CA GLY A 68 -1.37 -18.32 -5.83
C GLY A 68 -2.44 -17.23 -5.97
N ARG A 69 -2.47 -16.27 -5.06
CA ARG A 69 -3.46 -15.18 -5.12
C ARG A 69 -2.87 -13.93 -5.76
N GLU A 70 -3.58 -13.40 -6.76
CA GLU A 70 -3.15 -12.21 -7.49
C GLU A 70 -3.35 -10.94 -6.65
N GLN A 71 -2.34 -10.07 -6.69
CA GLN A 71 -2.38 -8.75 -6.06
C GLN A 71 -1.93 -7.71 -7.09
N ARG A 72 -2.73 -6.68 -7.28
CA ARG A 72 -2.46 -5.62 -8.24
C ARG A 72 -2.13 -4.32 -7.52
N TYR A 73 -1.10 -3.62 -8.00
CA TYR A 73 -0.62 -2.37 -7.41
C TYR A 73 -0.69 -1.26 -8.46
N TYR A 74 -1.45 -0.24 -8.15
CA TYR A 74 -1.69 0.90 -9.06
C TYR A 74 -1.01 2.14 -8.52
N LEU A 75 -0.34 2.90 -9.39
CA LEU A 75 0.06 4.26 -9.04
C LEU A 75 -1.20 5.08 -8.77
N ALA A 76 -1.13 5.97 -7.80
CA ALA A 76 -2.25 6.83 -7.48
C ALA A 76 -1.74 8.17 -6.94
N THR A 77 -2.55 9.20 -7.13
CA THR A 77 -2.31 10.53 -6.57
C THR A 77 -3.46 10.91 -5.65
N ILE A 78 -3.15 11.63 -4.58
CA ILE A 78 -4.17 12.11 -3.66
C ILE A 78 -4.91 13.26 -4.29
N ALA A 79 -6.24 13.13 -4.39
CA ALA A 79 -7.13 14.15 -4.93
C ALA A 79 -7.91 14.90 -3.85
N GLY A 80 -7.99 14.35 -2.63
CA GLY A 80 -8.71 14.98 -1.52
C GLY A 80 -8.60 14.16 -0.25
N GLY A 81 -9.20 14.68 0.82
CA GLY A 81 -9.16 14.04 2.13
C GLY A 81 -7.90 14.40 2.91
N THR A 82 -7.79 13.84 4.09
CA THR A 82 -6.65 14.07 5.00
C THR A 82 -6.01 12.74 5.37
N PHE A 83 -4.74 12.60 5.03
CA PHE A 83 -3.97 11.39 5.33
C PHE A 83 -3.99 11.12 6.84
N GLY A 84 -4.26 9.86 7.20
CA GLY A 84 -4.28 9.44 8.59
C GLY A 84 -5.66 9.46 9.24
N THR A 85 -6.73 9.80 8.48
CA THR A 85 -8.09 9.87 9.00
C THR A 85 -8.97 8.69 8.60
N GLY A 86 -8.37 7.63 8.04
CA GLY A 86 -9.13 6.46 7.63
C GLY A 86 -9.68 5.66 8.81
N ARG A 87 -10.71 4.87 8.54
CA ARG A 87 -11.35 4.01 9.56
C ARG A 87 -10.40 2.96 10.12
N GLY A 88 -9.48 2.48 9.30
CA GLY A 88 -8.47 1.54 9.74
C GLY A 88 -7.64 2.08 10.88
N THR A 89 -7.37 3.40 10.88
CA THR A 89 -6.63 4.07 11.94
C THR A 89 -7.32 3.99 13.31
N GLU A 90 -8.64 4.12 13.34
CA GLU A 90 -9.41 3.99 14.57
C GLU A 90 -9.33 2.58 15.16
N MET A 91 -9.39 1.59 14.31
CA MET A 91 -9.27 0.20 14.75
C MET A 91 -7.87 -0.12 15.28
N MET A 92 -6.87 0.58 14.80
CA MET A 92 -5.48 0.37 15.19
C MET A 92 -5.13 0.99 16.52
N THR A 93 -5.80 2.08 16.89
CA THR A 93 -5.51 2.79 18.14
C THR A 93 -6.27 2.20 19.33
N SER A 94 -7.19 1.29 19.10
CA SER A 94 -8.05 0.72 20.14
C SER A 94 -7.42 -0.43 20.94
N GLY A 95 -6.11 -0.63 20.82
CA GLY A 95 -5.38 -1.60 21.61
C GLY A 95 -4.80 -2.76 20.82
N THR A 96 -4.07 -3.60 21.52
CA THR A 96 -3.46 -4.79 20.92
C THR A 96 -4.51 -5.87 20.67
N THR A 97 -4.66 -6.22 19.41
CA THR A 97 -5.42 -7.40 19.01
C THR A 97 -4.46 -8.54 18.74
N ALA A 98 -4.97 -9.76 18.62
CA ALA A 98 -4.16 -10.91 18.20
C ALA A 98 -3.51 -10.70 16.82
N LYS A 99 -4.03 -9.78 16.02
CA LYS A 99 -3.51 -9.42 14.69
C LYS A 99 -2.44 -8.33 14.74
N GLY A 100 -2.13 -7.80 15.92
CA GLY A 100 -1.18 -6.71 16.10
C GLY A 100 -1.78 -5.35 15.80
N THR A 101 -0.93 -4.36 15.59
CA THR A 101 -1.32 -2.98 15.25
C THR A 101 -0.93 -2.67 13.82
N TYR A 102 -1.59 -1.67 13.22
CA TYR A 102 -1.16 -1.12 11.97
C TYR A 102 -1.58 0.34 11.86
N ARG A 103 -0.79 1.14 11.16
CA ARG A 103 -1.08 2.56 10.99
C ARG A 103 -0.54 3.08 9.65
N PRO A 104 -1.18 4.10 9.05
CA PRO A 104 -0.65 4.73 7.85
C PRO A 104 0.57 5.58 8.18
N VAL A 105 1.59 5.47 7.35
CA VAL A 105 2.85 6.22 7.50
C VAL A 105 3.36 6.65 6.14
N TRP A 106 4.15 7.73 6.11
CA TRP A 106 4.96 8.11 4.97
C TRP A 106 6.38 7.62 5.21
N VAL A 107 6.96 6.95 4.23
CA VAL A 107 8.32 6.40 4.32
C VAL A 107 9.15 6.95 3.17
N ASP A 108 10.34 7.45 3.48
CA ASP A 108 11.25 7.94 2.44
C ASP A 108 11.63 6.82 1.49
N LEU A 109 11.57 7.09 0.18
CA LEU A 109 11.90 6.08 -0.83
C LEU A 109 13.31 5.50 -0.62
N ILE A 110 14.26 6.35 -0.24
CA ILE A 110 15.65 5.92 -0.03
C ILE A 110 15.80 4.97 1.16
N SER A 111 14.82 4.92 2.06
CA SER A 111 14.85 4.06 3.24
C SER A 111 14.21 2.69 3.00
N LEU A 112 13.54 2.49 1.87
CA LEU A 112 12.75 1.27 1.62
C LEU A 112 13.59 0.00 1.65
N THR A 113 14.84 0.06 1.21
CA THR A 113 15.71 -1.13 1.20
C THR A 113 16.17 -1.56 2.58
N GLU A 114 16.07 -0.69 3.57
CA GLU A 114 16.45 -0.96 4.96
C GLU A 114 15.30 -1.51 5.79
N LEU A 115 14.10 -1.52 5.24
CA LEU A 115 12.88 -1.92 5.95
C LEU A 115 12.28 -3.20 5.35
N ASP A 116 11.49 -3.90 6.14
CA ASP A 116 10.73 -5.05 5.67
C ASP A 116 9.45 -4.54 5.00
N VAL A 117 9.55 -4.19 3.72
CA VAL A 117 8.41 -3.71 2.93
C VAL A 117 8.01 -4.80 1.93
N ARG A 118 6.76 -5.15 1.93
CA ARG A 118 6.23 -6.24 1.10
C ARG A 118 5.27 -5.73 0.03
N PRO A 119 5.43 -6.13 -1.23
CA PRO A 119 6.43 -7.06 -1.76
C PRO A 119 7.79 -6.39 -1.91
N ARG A 120 8.84 -7.12 -1.59
CA ARG A 120 10.21 -6.59 -1.59
C ARG A 120 10.66 -6.09 -2.97
N ALA A 121 10.33 -6.82 -4.02
CA ALA A 121 10.72 -6.43 -5.38
C ALA A 121 10.15 -5.06 -5.77
N LEU A 122 8.91 -4.78 -5.40
CA LEU A 122 8.30 -3.47 -5.64
C LEU A 122 8.99 -2.38 -4.82
N SER A 123 9.26 -2.64 -3.55
CA SER A 123 9.92 -1.66 -2.69
C SER A 123 11.34 -1.34 -3.19
N GLU A 124 12.08 -2.33 -3.65
CA GLU A 124 13.41 -2.13 -4.22
C GLU A 124 13.35 -1.28 -5.49
N ALA A 125 12.37 -1.55 -6.36
CA ALA A 125 12.19 -0.75 -7.57
C ALA A 125 11.85 0.71 -7.24
N LEU A 126 11.02 0.93 -6.22
CA LEU A 126 10.63 2.28 -5.79
C LEU A 126 11.78 3.03 -5.12
N ALA A 127 12.69 2.34 -4.45
CA ALA A 127 13.79 2.99 -3.71
C ALA A 127 14.67 3.84 -4.62
N SER A 128 14.80 3.49 -5.90
CA SER A 128 15.59 4.23 -6.88
C SER A 128 14.73 4.90 -7.95
N TRP A 129 13.42 4.96 -7.74
CA TRP A 129 12.49 5.48 -8.73
C TRP A 129 12.49 7.01 -8.72
N THR A 130 12.65 7.60 -9.92
CA THR A 130 12.69 9.05 -10.10
C THR A 130 11.39 9.62 -10.69
N GLY A 131 10.42 8.75 -10.97
CA GLY A 131 9.18 9.15 -11.63
C GLY A 131 9.25 9.11 -13.16
N ASP A 132 10.46 9.06 -13.72
CA ASP A 132 10.69 9.07 -15.17
C ASP A 132 10.69 7.68 -15.79
N LYS A 133 10.89 6.67 -14.96
CA LYS A 133 11.01 5.30 -15.43
C LYS A 133 9.70 4.56 -15.16
N GLU A 134 9.33 3.77 -16.15
CA GLU A 134 8.22 2.86 -16.00
C GLU A 134 8.62 1.72 -15.06
N ILE A 135 7.87 1.56 -13.96
CA ILE A 135 8.04 0.43 -13.07
C ILE A 135 7.02 -0.62 -13.46
N ARG A 136 7.50 -1.80 -13.81
CA ARG A 136 6.63 -2.94 -14.03
C ARG A 136 7.28 -4.18 -13.45
N TRP A 137 6.52 -4.89 -12.67
CA TRP A 137 7.01 -6.12 -12.07
C TRP A 137 5.87 -7.13 -11.97
N ILE A 138 6.19 -8.36 -12.30
CA ILE A 138 5.27 -9.49 -12.17
C ILE A 138 6.04 -10.63 -11.53
N GLY A 139 5.54 -11.15 -10.42
CA GLY A 139 6.21 -12.25 -9.74
C GLY A 139 5.54 -12.67 -8.45
N GLU A 140 6.22 -13.56 -7.75
CA GLU A 140 5.74 -14.13 -6.49
C GLU A 140 6.50 -13.55 -5.29
N TYR A 141 5.83 -13.52 -4.13
CA TYR A 141 6.48 -13.15 -2.89
C TYR A 141 5.87 -13.85 -1.68
#